data_a6eba40f7c4511e7ef384e296b37cf57
#
_entry.id   a6eba40f7c4511e7ef384e296b37cf57
#
_cell.length_a   1.000
_cell.length_b   1.000
_cell.length_c   1.000
_cell.angle_alpha   90.00
_cell.angle_beta   90.00
_cell.angle_gamma   90.00
#
_symmetry.space_group_name_H-M   'P 1'
#
loop_
_entity.id
_entity.type
_entity.pdbx_description
1 polymer ?
#
loop_
_entity_poly.entity_id
_entity_poly.type
_entity_poly.pdbx_seq_one_letter_code
_entity_poly.pdbx_strand_id
1 'polypeptide(L)'
;MVRLKTVVAAGALVTASLLTAVPAHAQSTYVGKVTANGGLTVRHLPTTASATEGRLNNGQQIEIICKVRGSSVNGNDSWYSLPPTLNEWVSARYVQNIGSAPRWCGSTERFVGRTTAAVKKRAAPTTASAQVGSLANGAGVNIICKLEGQPVSGNDLWYFSTDHRWVAARYVKNVGRSPGWCN
;
A
#
# COMPACT_ATOMS: atom_id res chain seq x y z
N MET A 1 -72.89 -17.24 43.26
CA MET A 1 -72.46 -16.65 41.97
C MET A 1 -70.95 -16.34 42.08
N VAL A 2 -70.11 -17.20 41.54
CA VAL A 2 -68.64 -17.06 41.54
C VAL A 2 -68.22 -16.50 40.17
N ARG A 3 -67.61 -15.32 40.19
CA ARG A 3 -67.09 -14.68 38.95
C ARG A 3 -65.62 -15.17 38.71
N LEU A 4 -65.43 -15.89 37.62
CA LEU A 4 -64.10 -16.28 37.12
C LEU A 4 -63.43 -15.07 36.47
N LYS A 5 -62.25 -14.69 36.94
CA LYS A 5 -61.40 -13.67 36.29
C LYS A 5 -60.41 -14.36 35.34
N THR A 6 -60.53 -14.08 34.06
CA THR A 6 -59.61 -14.55 33.05
C THR A 6 -58.36 -13.68 33.05
N VAL A 7 -57.18 -14.29 33.24
CA VAL A 7 -55.86 -13.60 33.13
C VAL A 7 -55.36 -13.86 31.74
N VAL A 8 -55.20 -12.80 30.96
CA VAL A 8 -54.56 -12.84 29.64
C VAL A 8 -53.05 -12.61 29.84
N ALA A 9 -52.25 -13.64 29.55
CA ALA A 9 -50.79 -13.55 29.56
C ALA A 9 -50.33 -13.00 28.21
N ALA A 10 -49.73 -11.79 28.18
CA ALA A 10 -49.08 -11.23 26.99
C ALA A 10 -47.67 -11.85 26.86
N GLY A 11 -47.50 -12.71 25.87
CA GLY A 11 -46.20 -13.26 25.51
C GLY A 11 -45.37 -12.24 24.72
N ALA A 12 -44.26 -11.79 25.27
CA ALA A 12 -43.28 -10.97 24.56
C ALA A 12 -42.41 -11.84 23.62
N LEU A 13 -42.53 -11.66 22.32
CA LEU A 13 -41.67 -12.26 21.31
C LEU A 13 -40.32 -11.51 21.30
N VAL A 14 -39.28 -12.13 21.86
CA VAL A 14 -37.89 -11.65 21.75
C VAL A 14 -37.34 -12.12 20.39
N THR A 15 -37.25 -11.19 19.41
CA THR A 15 -36.57 -11.47 18.16
C THR A 15 -35.06 -11.36 18.36
N ALA A 16 -34.36 -12.50 18.39
CA ALA A 16 -32.90 -12.54 18.40
C ALA A 16 -32.36 -12.15 17.01
N SER A 17 -31.79 -10.95 16.89
CA SER A 17 -31.06 -10.52 15.69
C SER A 17 -29.73 -11.26 15.63
N LEU A 18 -29.57 -12.17 14.67
CA LEU A 18 -28.31 -12.82 14.34
C LEU A 18 -27.41 -11.79 13.63
N LEU A 19 -26.47 -11.21 14.36
CA LEU A 19 -25.37 -10.44 13.80
C LEU A 19 -24.45 -11.41 13.05
N THR A 20 -24.56 -11.44 11.73
CA THR A 20 -23.60 -12.15 10.88
C THR A 20 -22.27 -11.36 10.92
N ALA A 21 -21.28 -11.87 11.63
CA ALA A 21 -19.93 -11.34 11.59
C ALA A 21 -19.39 -11.53 10.15
N VAL A 22 -19.18 -10.42 9.42
CA VAL A 22 -18.46 -10.44 8.15
C VAL A 22 -17.01 -10.82 8.46
N PRO A 23 -16.45 -11.89 7.85
CA PRO A 23 -15.06 -12.24 8.08
C PRO A 23 -14.18 -11.08 7.64
N ALA A 24 -13.39 -10.53 8.56
CA ALA A 24 -12.30 -9.62 8.21
C ALA A 24 -11.38 -10.37 7.25
N HIS A 25 -11.21 -9.87 6.03
CA HIS A 25 -10.26 -10.43 5.07
C HIS A 25 -8.87 -10.25 5.67
N ALA A 26 -8.32 -11.32 6.24
CA ALA A 26 -6.93 -11.35 6.67
C ALA A 26 -6.06 -11.09 5.44
N GLN A 27 -5.39 -9.95 5.41
CA GLN A 27 -4.43 -9.64 4.37
C GLN A 27 -3.29 -10.66 4.48
N SER A 28 -3.05 -11.45 3.42
CA SER A 28 -1.96 -12.43 3.42
C SER A 28 -0.64 -11.69 3.59
N THR A 29 0.03 -11.89 4.72
CA THR A 29 1.37 -11.37 4.97
C THR A 29 2.42 -12.37 4.52
N TYR A 30 3.56 -11.84 4.05
CA TYR A 30 4.75 -12.62 3.75
C TYR A 30 5.72 -12.48 4.90
N VAL A 31 6.63 -13.42 5.05
CA VAL A 31 7.65 -13.38 6.11
C VAL A 31 9.02 -13.21 5.50
N GLY A 32 9.83 -12.35 6.10
CA GLY A 32 11.23 -12.16 5.75
C GLY A 32 12.13 -12.16 6.97
N LYS A 33 13.41 -12.48 6.78
CA LYS A 33 14.46 -12.38 7.79
C LYS A 33 15.45 -11.29 7.39
N VAL A 34 15.73 -10.37 8.28
CA VAL A 34 16.72 -9.30 8.07
C VAL A 34 18.12 -9.89 8.03
N THR A 35 18.90 -9.55 7.00
CA THR A 35 20.28 -10.02 6.78
C THR A 35 21.31 -8.90 6.81
N ALA A 36 20.92 -7.67 7.14
CA ALA A 36 21.80 -6.51 7.18
C ALA A 36 22.72 -6.56 8.40
N ASN A 37 24.04 -6.62 8.20
CA ASN A 37 25.00 -6.41 9.27
C ASN A 37 24.85 -4.99 9.85
N GLY A 38 24.66 -4.90 11.17
CA GLY A 38 24.37 -3.63 11.84
C GLY A 38 22.92 -3.18 11.76
N GLY A 39 22.01 -4.02 11.22
CA GLY A 39 20.56 -3.78 11.18
C GLY A 39 20.08 -3.07 9.91
N LEU A 40 18.77 -3.07 9.70
CA LEU A 40 18.08 -2.54 8.52
C LEU A 40 17.24 -1.32 8.89
N THR A 41 17.45 -0.21 8.20
CA THR A 41 16.69 1.03 8.43
C THR A 41 15.29 0.91 7.84
N VAL A 42 14.27 1.24 8.65
CA VAL A 42 12.90 1.44 8.20
C VAL A 42 12.75 2.89 7.72
N ARG A 43 12.15 3.09 6.58
CA ARG A 43 12.01 4.37 5.89
C ARG A 43 10.54 4.74 5.69
N HIS A 44 10.24 6.03 5.73
CA HIS A 44 8.91 6.56 5.42
C HIS A 44 8.49 6.34 3.96
N LEU A 45 9.42 6.44 3.02
CA LEU A 45 9.21 6.19 1.59
C LEU A 45 10.19 5.12 1.09
N PRO A 46 9.90 4.42 -0.03
CA PRO A 46 10.78 3.43 -0.62
C PRO A 46 12.02 4.06 -1.29
N THR A 47 12.80 4.79 -0.49
CA THR A 47 14.05 5.45 -0.92
C THR A 47 14.99 5.67 0.26
N THR A 48 16.30 5.60 0.00
CA THR A 48 17.34 5.86 1.01
C THR A 48 17.40 7.31 1.45
N ALA A 49 16.86 8.24 0.66
CA ALA A 49 16.78 9.68 0.97
C ALA A 49 15.59 10.06 1.85
N SER A 50 14.70 9.10 2.17
CA SER A 50 13.53 9.33 3.01
C SER A 50 13.90 9.39 4.50
N ALA A 51 13.03 10.00 5.31
CA ALA A 51 13.09 9.96 6.76
C ALA A 51 13.19 8.52 7.29
N THR A 52 13.85 8.37 8.43
CA THR A 52 13.98 7.11 9.16
C THR A 52 12.83 7.00 10.15
N GLU A 53 12.06 5.90 10.07
CA GLU A 53 10.96 5.59 11.00
C GLU A 53 11.42 4.61 12.09
N GLY A 54 12.50 3.87 11.86
CA GLY A 54 13.00 2.92 12.83
C GLY A 54 14.15 2.08 12.30
N ARG A 55 14.51 1.03 13.07
CA ARG A 55 15.58 0.12 12.73
C ARG A 55 15.22 -1.30 13.16
N LEU A 56 15.49 -2.27 12.31
CA LEU A 56 15.32 -3.70 12.54
C LEU A 56 16.69 -4.34 12.78
N ASN A 57 16.75 -5.32 13.68
CA ASN A 57 17.98 -6.03 13.99
C ASN A 57 18.32 -7.09 12.95
N ASN A 58 19.61 -7.39 12.78
CA ASN A 58 20.03 -8.54 11.99
C ASN A 58 19.44 -9.84 12.58
N GLY A 59 18.92 -10.71 11.73
CA GLY A 59 18.27 -11.96 12.12
C GLY A 59 16.79 -11.80 12.51
N GLN A 60 16.28 -10.59 12.70
CA GLN A 60 14.88 -10.34 13.03
C GLN A 60 13.97 -10.83 11.90
N GLN A 61 12.91 -11.57 12.27
CA GLN A 61 11.81 -11.88 11.34
C GLN A 61 10.83 -10.71 11.29
N ILE A 62 10.34 -10.42 10.10
CA ILE A 62 9.42 -9.32 9.82
C ILE A 62 8.26 -9.82 8.98
N GLU A 63 7.09 -9.24 9.20
CA GLU A 63 5.96 -9.38 8.31
C GLU A 63 6.07 -8.38 7.16
N ILE A 64 5.62 -8.79 5.98
CA ILE A 64 5.66 -7.99 4.75
C ILE A 64 4.29 -8.04 4.11
N ILE A 65 3.76 -6.89 3.72
CA ILE A 65 2.46 -6.81 3.02
C ILE A 65 2.65 -7.07 1.52
N CYS A 66 3.57 -6.33 0.90
CA CYS A 66 3.77 -6.32 -0.55
C CYS A 66 5.09 -5.62 -0.91
N LYS A 67 5.39 -5.48 -2.21
CA LYS A 67 6.58 -4.77 -2.68
C LYS A 67 6.25 -3.72 -3.73
N VAL A 68 7.11 -2.69 -3.79
CA VAL A 68 7.15 -1.70 -4.87
C VAL A 68 8.58 -1.55 -5.39
N ARG A 69 8.76 -0.83 -6.47
CA ARG A 69 10.08 -0.30 -6.84
C ARG A 69 10.34 1.02 -6.13
N GLY A 70 11.59 1.21 -5.74
CA GLY A 70 12.08 2.42 -5.10
C GLY A 70 13.50 2.77 -5.57
N SER A 71 14.26 3.51 -4.76
CA SER A 71 15.67 3.77 -5.05
C SER A 71 16.49 2.47 -5.00
N SER A 72 17.47 2.34 -5.90
CA SER A 72 18.35 1.18 -5.90
C SER A 72 19.25 1.16 -4.66
N VAL A 73 19.34 0.01 -4.01
CA VAL A 73 20.24 -0.27 -2.90
C VAL A 73 21.11 -1.47 -3.28
N ASN A 74 22.38 -1.22 -3.56
CA ASN A 74 23.33 -2.25 -4.00
C ASN A 74 22.76 -3.13 -5.14
N GLY A 75 22.20 -2.47 -6.17
CA GLY A 75 21.67 -3.13 -7.36
C GLY A 75 20.24 -3.69 -7.25
N ASN A 76 19.60 -3.62 -6.07
CA ASN A 76 18.22 -4.04 -5.88
C ASN A 76 17.31 -2.81 -5.66
N ASP A 77 16.29 -2.63 -6.49
CA ASP A 77 15.33 -1.53 -6.42
C ASP A 77 13.97 -1.93 -5.80
N SER A 78 13.84 -3.16 -5.29
CA SER A 78 12.63 -3.60 -4.60
C SER A 78 12.63 -3.14 -3.15
N TRP A 79 11.45 -2.68 -2.70
CA TRP A 79 11.19 -2.26 -1.33
C TRP A 79 9.96 -2.96 -0.80
N TYR A 80 10.01 -3.40 0.43
CA TYR A 80 8.93 -4.11 1.13
C TYR A 80 8.19 -3.17 2.05
N SER A 81 6.85 -3.18 1.97
CA SER A 81 5.95 -2.51 2.91
C SER A 81 5.77 -3.37 4.14
N LEU A 82 5.86 -2.75 5.31
CA LEU A 82 5.67 -3.39 6.62
C LEU A 82 4.30 -3.04 7.22
N PRO A 83 3.64 -4.00 7.92
CA PRO A 83 2.47 -3.68 8.72
C PRO A 83 2.88 -2.92 10.02
N PRO A 84 1.92 -2.23 10.70
CA PRO A 84 0.52 -2.07 10.31
C PRO A 84 0.29 -0.85 9.39
N THR A 85 1.30 -0.05 9.14
CA THR A 85 1.20 1.21 8.41
C THR A 85 1.59 1.03 6.94
N LEU A 86 1.14 1.95 6.07
CA LEU A 86 1.52 1.98 4.65
C LEU A 86 2.79 2.82 4.40
N ASN A 87 3.35 3.42 5.45
CA ASN A 87 4.45 4.37 5.38
C ASN A 87 5.74 3.83 6.02
N GLU A 88 5.87 2.51 6.11
CA GLU A 88 7.07 1.85 6.60
C GLU A 88 7.64 0.92 5.54
N TRP A 89 8.84 1.27 5.07
CA TRP A 89 9.49 0.60 3.96
C TRP A 89 10.90 0.16 4.32
N VAL A 90 11.26 -1.05 3.88
CA VAL A 90 12.62 -1.57 3.98
C VAL A 90 13.12 -2.01 2.61
N SER A 91 14.43 -1.85 2.39
CA SER A 91 15.04 -2.37 1.15
C SER A 91 15.03 -3.90 1.15
N ALA A 92 14.45 -4.49 0.11
CA ALA A 92 14.46 -5.94 -0.10
C ALA A 92 15.88 -6.52 -0.27
N ARG A 93 16.88 -5.67 -0.56
CA ARG A 93 18.29 -6.09 -0.68
C ARG A 93 18.80 -6.84 0.56
N TYR A 94 18.29 -6.47 1.73
CA TYR A 94 18.72 -6.98 3.02
C TYR A 94 17.63 -7.78 3.75
N VAL A 95 16.73 -8.36 2.99
CA VAL A 95 15.69 -9.25 3.52
C VAL A 95 15.70 -10.57 2.75
N GLN A 96 15.93 -11.65 3.45
CA GLN A 96 15.76 -13.00 2.93
C GLN A 96 14.29 -13.40 3.09
N ASN A 97 13.59 -13.70 2.00
CA ASN A 97 12.22 -14.19 2.07
C ASN A 97 12.18 -15.59 2.70
N ILE A 98 11.20 -15.80 3.58
CA ILE A 98 10.85 -17.10 4.14
C ILE A 98 9.58 -17.54 3.44
N GLY A 99 9.70 -18.54 2.54
CA GLY A 99 8.61 -18.94 1.65
C GLY A 99 8.52 -18.09 0.38
N SER A 100 7.30 -17.79 -0.06
CA SER A 100 7.05 -17.08 -1.31
C SER A 100 7.52 -15.62 -1.28
N ALA A 101 8.00 -15.12 -2.41
CA ALA A 101 8.34 -13.70 -2.55
C ALA A 101 7.06 -12.83 -2.49
N PRO A 102 7.13 -11.63 -1.84
CA PRO A 102 5.99 -10.73 -1.76
C PRO A 102 5.45 -10.33 -3.14
N ARG A 103 4.11 -10.24 -3.23
CA ARG A 103 3.42 -9.71 -4.42
C ARG A 103 3.73 -8.22 -4.61
N TRP A 104 3.45 -7.71 -5.80
CA TRP A 104 3.41 -6.26 -6.00
C TRP A 104 2.26 -5.64 -5.20
N CYS A 105 2.48 -4.44 -4.67
CA CYS A 105 1.45 -3.68 -3.96
C CYS A 105 0.32 -3.26 -4.87
N GLY A 106 -0.87 -3.06 -4.29
CA GLY A 106 -2.09 -2.67 -4.96
C GLY A 106 -2.95 -3.87 -5.37
N SER A 107 -4.10 -3.57 -5.97
CA SER A 107 -5.08 -4.57 -6.41
C SER A 107 -4.74 -5.11 -7.80
N THR A 108 -5.40 -6.19 -8.19
CA THR A 108 -5.40 -6.69 -9.58
C THR A 108 -6.18 -5.77 -10.53
N GLU A 109 -6.99 -4.88 -9.97
CA GLU A 109 -7.72 -3.87 -10.72
C GLU A 109 -6.78 -2.86 -11.36
N ARG A 110 -7.11 -2.40 -12.56
CA ARG A 110 -6.36 -1.39 -13.30
C ARG A 110 -7.15 -0.09 -13.33
N PHE A 111 -6.46 0.99 -13.01
CA PHE A 111 -7.00 2.34 -13.10
C PHE A 111 -6.32 3.06 -14.25
N VAL A 112 -7.05 3.95 -14.89
CA VAL A 112 -6.53 4.71 -16.03
C VAL A 112 -6.49 6.19 -15.68
N GLY A 113 -5.38 6.83 -16.02
CA GLY A 113 -5.23 8.28 -15.97
C GLY A 113 -4.77 8.84 -17.32
N ARG A 114 -4.91 10.14 -17.50
CA ARG A 114 -4.29 10.90 -18.58
C ARG A 114 -3.43 12.01 -18.03
N THR A 115 -2.24 12.14 -18.54
CA THR A 115 -1.34 13.24 -18.15
C THR A 115 -1.88 14.58 -18.64
N THR A 116 -1.76 15.61 -17.78
CA THR A 116 -2.16 17.01 -18.09
C THR A 116 -0.97 17.90 -18.44
N ALA A 117 0.24 17.34 -18.44
CA ALA A 117 1.49 17.94 -18.87
C ALA A 117 2.48 16.82 -19.24
N ALA A 118 3.64 17.16 -19.76
CA ALA A 118 4.76 16.20 -19.87
C ALA A 118 5.25 15.86 -18.46
N VAL A 119 5.31 14.55 -18.12
CA VAL A 119 5.61 14.05 -16.78
C VAL A 119 6.77 13.08 -16.79
N LYS A 120 7.67 13.21 -15.82
CA LYS A 120 8.77 12.27 -15.61
C LYS A 120 8.27 11.03 -14.87
N LYS A 121 8.64 9.85 -15.34
CA LYS A 121 8.55 8.61 -14.56
C LYS A 121 9.77 8.50 -13.67
N ARG A 122 9.55 8.15 -12.41
CA ARG A 122 10.56 8.13 -11.35
C ARG A 122 10.77 6.73 -10.78
N ALA A 123 11.99 6.47 -10.30
CA ALA A 123 12.32 5.22 -9.61
C ALA A 123 11.64 5.09 -8.25
N ALA A 124 11.45 6.21 -7.52
CA ALA A 124 10.77 6.29 -6.22
C ALA A 124 9.80 7.49 -6.22
N PRO A 125 8.83 7.58 -5.26
CA PRO A 125 7.82 8.65 -5.21
C PRO A 125 8.40 9.97 -4.69
N THR A 126 9.44 10.47 -5.36
CA THR A 126 10.13 11.74 -5.06
C THR A 126 10.77 12.31 -6.31
N THR A 127 10.81 13.64 -6.41
CA THR A 127 11.47 14.35 -7.51
C THR A 127 13.00 14.21 -7.49
N ALA A 128 13.57 13.89 -6.34
CA ALA A 128 15.01 13.64 -6.18
C ALA A 128 15.44 12.25 -6.71
N SER A 129 14.50 11.31 -6.90
CA SER A 129 14.83 9.99 -7.42
C SER A 129 15.16 10.02 -8.92
N ALA A 130 15.89 9.01 -9.39
CA ALA A 130 16.28 8.89 -10.79
C ALA A 130 15.06 8.97 -11.72
N GLN A 131 15.18 9.72 -12.80
CA GLN A 131 14.23 9.67 -13.91
C GLN A 131 14.47 8.38 -14.69
N VAL A 132 13.42 7.57 -14.83
CA VAL A 132 13.46 6.26 -15.51
C VAL A 132 12.56 6.20 -16.74
N GLY A 133 12.07 7.34 -17.17
CA GLY A 133 11.22 7.51 -18.34
C GLY A 133 10.46 8.82 -18.32
N SER A 134 9.58 9.00 -19.30
CA SER A 134 8.69 10.17 -19.42
C SER A 134 7.38 9.79 -20.10
N LEU A 135 6.38 10.63 -19.89
CA LEU A 135 5.07 10.59 -20.56
C LEU A 135 4.82 11.97 -21.18
N ALA A 136 4.37 11.99 -22.42
CA ALA A 136 3.94 13.24 -23.07
C ALA A 136 2.64 13.77 -22.45
N ASN A 137 2.30 15.04 -22.69
CA ASN A 137 1.00 15.57 -22.34
C ASN A 137 -0.12 14.79 -23.06
N GLY A 138 -1.21 14.47 -22.39
CA GLY A 138 -2.34 13.68 -22.90
C GLY A 138 -2.09 12.17 -22.96
N ALA A 139 -0.89 11.68 -22.57
CA ALA A 139 -0.57 10.25 -22.58
C ALA A 139 -1.40 9.47 -21.56
N GLY A 140 -1.78 8.24 -21.91
CA GLY A 140 -2.43 7.31 -21.00
C GLY A 140 -1.46 6.76 -19.96
N VAL A 141 -1.93 6.61 -18.73
CA VAL A 141 -1.21 5.96 -17.62
C VAL A 141 -2.05 4.84 -17.07
N ASN A 142 -1.54 3.62 -17.09
CA ASN A 142 -2.16 2.48 -16.40
C ASN A 142 -1.62 2.44 -14.97
N ILE A 143 -2.50 2.59 -13.99
CA ILE A 143 -2.15 2.77 -12.57
C ILE A 143 -2.56 1.51 -11.80
N ILE A 144 -1.71 1.07 -10.89
CA ILE A 144 -1.98 -0.04 -9.97
C ILE A 144 -2.54 0.51 -8.65
N CYS A 145 -1.84 1.48 -8.05
CA CYS A 145 -2.16 2.02 -6.72
C CYS A 145 -1.57 3.42 -6.54
N LYS A 146 -1.87 4.07 -5.41
CA LYS A 146 -1.30 5.36 -5.02
C LYS A 146 -0.60 5.28 -3.66
N LEU A 147 0.37 6.18 -3.46
CA LEU A 147 1.12 6.35 -2.22
C LEU A 147 1.33 7.84 -1.97
N GLU A 148 1.35 8.26 -0.71
CA GLU A 148 1.88 9.56 -0.34
C GLU A 148 3.40 9.56 -0.52
N GLY A 149 3.92 10.62 -1.14
CA GLY A 149 5.33 10.78 -1.43
C GLY A 149 5.75 12.24 -1.26
N GLN A 150 6.85 12.63 -1.88
CA GLN A 150 7.26 14.03 -1.86
C GLN A 150 6.20 14.91 -2.53
N PRO A 151 5.74 16.01 -1.88
CA PRO A 151 4.79 16.93 -2.49
C PRO A 151 5.32 17.55 -3.80
N VAL A 152 4.45 17.58 -4.82
CA VAL A 152 4.70 18.20 -6.12
C VAL A 152 3.60 19.23 -6.38
N SER A 153 3.93 20.52 -6.34
CA SER A 153 2.98 21.63 -6.49
C SER A 153 1.74 21.47 -5.61
N GLY A 154 1.96 21.16 -4.31
CA GLY A 154 0.91 21.05 -3.30
C GLY A 154 0.14 19.71 -3.30
N ASN A 155 0.54 18.72 -4.08
CA ASN A 155 -0.05 17.37 -4.08
C ASN A 155 1.04 16.35 -3.76
N ASP A 156 0.85 15.56 -2.70
CA ASP A 156 1.78 14.54 -2.20
C ASP A 156 1.52 13.14 -2.77
N LEU A 157 0.43 12.95 -3.55
CA LEU A 157 0.10 11.66 -4.12
C LEU A 157 0.98 11.31 -5.33
N TRP A 158 1.43 10.06 -5.34
CA TRP A 158 2.14 9.45 -6.43
C TRP A 158 1.44 8.17 -6.88
N TYR A 159 1.35 7.97 -8.18
CA TYR A 159 0.78 6.77 -8.78
C TYR A 159 1.86 5.76 -9.15
N PHE A 160 1.68 4.52 -8.70
CA PHE A 160 2.47 3.37 -9.12
C PHE A 160 1.84 2.78 -10.37
N SER A 161 2.55 2.85 -11.49
CA SER A 161 2.06 2.41 -12.80
C SER A 161 2.37 0.94 -13.07
N THR A 162 1.73 0.35 -14.07
CA THR A 162 1.85 -1.07 -14.40
C THR A 162 3.24 -1.49 -14.87
N ASP A 163 4.07 -0.54 -15.30
CA ASP A 163 5.50 -0.75 -15.57
C ASP A 163 6.38 -0.57 -14.32
N HIS A 164 5.73 -0.55 -13.13
CA HIS A 164 6.36 -0.42 -11.82
C HIS A 164 7.22 0.85 -11.69
N ARG A 165 6.72 1.98 -12.15
CA ARG A 165 7.35 3.30 -12.04
C ARG A 165 6.38 4.29 -11.37
N TRP A 166 6.95 5.36 -10.82
CA TRP A 166 6.21 6.37 -10.10
C TRP A 166 5.96 7.60 -10.97
N VAL A 167 4.74 8.12 -10.90
CA VAL A 167 4.30 9.33 -11.58
C VAL A 167 3.61 10.22 -10.56
N ALA A 168 3.99 11.51 -10.50
CA ALA A 168 3.33 12.47 -9.62
C ALA A 168 1.85 12.64 -10.03
N ALA A 169 0.93 12.36 -9.11
CA ALA A 169 -0.52 12.40 -9.37
C ALA A 169 -1.01 13.83 -9.72
N ARG A 170 -0.28 14.87 -9.29
CA ARG A 170 -0.55 16.28 -9.61
C ARG A 170 -0.80 16.51 -11.10
N TYR A 171 -0.13 15.76 -11.95
CA TYR A 171 -0.17 15.90 -13.40
C TYR A 171 -0.93 14.77 -14.10
N VAL A 172 -1.78 14.04 -13.37
CA VAL A 172 -2.57 12.94 -13.94
C VAL A 172 -4.04 13.13 -13.56
N LYS A 173 -4.89 13.28 -14.57
CA LYS A 173 -6.34 13.26 -14.42
C LYS A 173 -6.83 11.82 -14.50
N ASN A 174 -7.50 11.32 -13.46
CA ASN A 174 -8.10 9.99 -13.46
C ASN A 174 -9.23 9.90 -14.49
N VAL A 175 -9.30 8.77 -15.17
CA VAL A 175 -10.42 8.39 -16.04
C VAL A 175 -11.22 7.34 -15.29
N GLY A 176 -12.37 7.74 -14.75
CA GLY A 176 -13.16 6.91 -13.85
C GLY A 176 -12.73 7.04 -12.39
N ARG A 177 -12.69 5.89 -11.68
CA ARG A 177 -12.38 5.84 -10.24
C ARG A 177 -10.91 6.16 -9.94
N SER A 178 -10.68 6.76 -8.77
CA SER A 178 -9.32 6.93 -8.23
C SER A 178 -8.72 5.59 -7.81
N PRO A 179 -7.41 5.36 -8.00
CA PRO A 179 -6.75 4.14 -7.52
C PRO A 179 -6.79 4.05 -6.00
N GLY A 180 -6.81 2.79 -5.49
CA GLY A 180 -6.62 2.49 -4.08
C GLY A 180 -5.19 2.74 -3.62
N TRP A 181 -4.94 2.57 -2.31
CA TRP A 181 -3.60 2.64 -1.72
C TRP A 181 -2.74 1.44 -2.08
N CYS A 182 -1.41 1.62 -2.04
CA CYS A 182 -0.43 0.56 -2.29
C CYS A 182 -0.26 -0.35 -1.05
N ASN A 183 -1.22 -1.24 -0.85
CA ASN A 183 -1.26 -2.22 0.25
C ASN A 183 -1.57 -3.63 -0.26
#